data_34677021cee13d519a8611c1b342b4a6
#
_entry.id   34677021cee13d519a8611c1b342b4a6
#
_cell.length_a   1.000
_cell.length_b   1.000
_cell.length_c   1.000
_cell.angle_alpha   90.00
_cell.angle_beta   90.00
_cell.angle_gamma   90.00
#
_symmetry.space_group_name_H-M   'P 1'
#
loop_
_entity.id
_entity.type
_entity.pdbx_description
1 polymer ?
#
loop_
_entity_poly.entity_id
_entity_poly.type
_entity_poly.pdbx_seq_one_letter_code
_entity_poly.pdbx_strand_id
1 'polypeptide(L)'
;RLYDAEESIAKNVVRLMYGARNVSINADKEIKRILKKAKKAKVEYDEGQIEAIRAAFLNKFMIITGGPGTGKTTIMREIIEAFEKNKASVKLAAPTGRAAKQMTIATGHEAMTLHRLLGLKPGERSAESMVDADVLIVDESSMINAELAAALLEAVNDTTTLIMVGDIDQLPAIGAGNVLKDMIESEVVVCKKLTKIFRQAGQSRIIKNA
;
A
#
# COMPACT_ATOMS: atom_id res chain seq x y z
N ARG A 1 -21.74 -2.01 -16.41
CA ARG A 1 -20.27 -2.06 -16.68
C ARG A 1 -19.45 -1.41 -15.56
N LEU A 2 -19.62 -0.12 -15.27
CA LEU A 2 -19.02 0.52 -14.09
C LEU A 2 -19.74 0.09 -12.82
N TYR A 3 -21.02 0.02 -12.84
CA TYR A 3 -21.85 -0.50 -11.74
C TYR A 3 -21.39 -1.89 -11.29
N ASP A 4 -21.14 -2.82 -12.23
CA ASP A 4 -20.68 -4.16 -11.91
C ASP A 4 -19.31 -4.14 -11.23
N ALA A 5 -18.41 -3.23 -11.64
CA ALA A 5 -17.11 -3.05 -11.02
C ALA A 5 -17.24 -2.49 -9.59
N GLU A 6 -18.10 -1.50 -9.39
CA GLU A 6 -18.35 -0.91 -8.06
C GLU A 6 -18.99 -1.93 -7.11
N GLU A 7 -19.95 -2.73 -7.57
CA GLU A 7 -20.54 -3.82 -6.79
C GLU A 7 -19.50 -4.88 -6.43
N SER A 8 -18.66 -5.28 -7.39
CA SER A 8 -17.54 -6.20 -7.15
C SER A 8 -16.55 -5.64 -6.14
N ILE A 9 -16.17 -4.36 -6.25
CA ILE A 9 -15.29 -3.68 -5.28
C ILE A 9 -15.90 -3.77 -3.89
N ALA A 10 -17.15 -3.33 -3.71
CA ALA A 10 -17.80 -3.32 -2.41
C ALA A 10 -17.85 -4.72 -1.77
N LYS A 11 -18.25 -5.72 -2.54
CA LYS A 11 -18.30 -7.12 -2.10
C LYS A 11 -16.92 -7.64 -1.67
N ASN A 12 -15.89 -7.38 -2.46
CA ASN A 12 -14.54 -7.86 -2.19
C ASN A 12 -13.85 -7.09 -1.05
N VAL A 13 -14.13 -5.80 -0.87
CA VAL A 13 -13.69 -5.04 0.31
C VAL A 13 -14.18 -5.71 1.59
N VAL A 14 -15.49 -6.01 1.67
CA VAL A 14 -16.07 -6.70 2.83
C VAL A 14 -15.43 -8.08 3.02
N ARG A 15 -15.29 -8.87 1.95
CA ARG A 15 -14.64 -10.18 1.98
C ARG A 15 -13.23 -10.10 2.56
N LEU A 16 -12.42 -9.17 2.07
CA LEU A 16 -11.05 -9.01 2.51
C LEU A 16 -10.92 -8.49 3.94
N MET A 17 -11.83 -7.67 4.41
CA MET A 17 -11.79 -7.14 5.77
C MET A 17 -12.04 -8.23 6.83
N TYR A 18 -12.93 -9.16 6.56
CA TYR A 18 -13.36 -10.20 7.51
C TYR A 18 -12.66 -11.56 7.30
N GLY A 19 -11.82 -11.70 6.29
CA GLY A 19 -11.07 -12.93 6.05
C GLY A 19 -9.98 -13.20 7.10
N ALA A 20 -9.57 -14.46 7.22
CA ALA A 20 -8.43 -14.84 8.06
C ALA A 20 -7.11 -14.32 7.46
N ARG A 21 -6.06 -14.21 8.28
CA ARG A 21 -4.70 -13.88 7.85
C ARG A 21 -3.80 -15.10 7.96
N ASN A 22 -2.95 -15.30 6.95
CA ASN A 22 -1.94 -16.35 6.99
C ASN A 22 -0.84 -16.06 8.01
N VAL A 23 -0.51 -14.78 8.23
CA VAL A 23 0.59 -14.38 9.09
C VAL A 23 0.07 -13.49 10.22
N SER A 24 0.42 -13.87 11.43
CA SER A 24 0.19 -13.07 12.63
C SER A 24 1.52 -12.50 13.12
N ILE A 25 1.58 -11.20 13.30
CA ILE A 25 2.75 -10.48 13.81
C ILE A 25 2.43 -9.95 15.21
N ASN A 26 3.34 -10.14 16.14
CA ASN A 26 3.28 -9.43 17.42
C ASN A 26 3.68 -7.96 17.19
N ALA A 27 2.69 -7.11 17.05
CA ALA A 27 2.87 -5.69 16.71
C ALA A 27 3.76 -4.97 17.74
N ASP A 28 3.59 -5.22 19.02
CA ASP A 28 4.38 -4.54 20.07
C ASP A 28 5.85 -4.95 20.02
N LYS A 29 6.12 -6.23 19.78
CA LYS A 29 7.49 -6.74 19.63
C LYS A 29 8.18 -6.11 18.42
N GLU A 30 7.47 -6.07 17.27
CA GLU A 30 8.04 -5.50 16.04
C GLU A 30 8.22 -3.98 16.14
N ILE A 31 7.30 -3.25 16.72
CA ILE A 31 7.46 -1.80 16.96
C ILE A 31 8.67 -1.53 17.86
N LYS A 32 8.84 -2.28 18.94
CA LYS A 32 10.04 -2.15 19.81
C LYS A 32 11.33 -2.40 19.02
N ARG A 33 11.34 -3.41 18.12
CA ARG A 33 12.48 -3.70 17.25
C ARG A 33 12.78 -2.55 16.30
N ILE A 34 11.75 -2.03 15.63
CA ILE A 34 11.86 -0.91 14.69
C ILE A 34 12.40 0.33 15.41
N LEU A 35 11.86 0.70 16.55
CA LEU A 35 12.31 1.86 17.32
C LEU A 35 13.77 1.70 17.81
N LYS A 36 14.17 0.49 18.23
CA LYS A 36 15.58 0.20 18.60
C LYS A 36 16.52 0.35 17.41
N LYS A 37 16.12 -0.11 16.21
CA LYS A 37 16.86 0.04 14.95
C LYS A 37 16.97 1.52 14.57
N ALA A 38 15.86 2.25 14.62
CA ALA A 38 15.77 3.68 14.32
C ALA A 38 16.70 4.51 15.21
N LYS A 39 16.71 4.25 16.52
CA LYS A 39 17.61 4.92 17.48
C LYS A 39 19.10 4.72 17.11
N LYS A 40 19.49 3.52 16.70
CA LYS A 40 20.86 3.23 16.24
C LYS A 40 21.22 3.96 14.96
N ALA A 41 20.26 4.08 14.04
CA ALA A 41 20.42 4.76 12.74
C ALA A 41 20.20 6.28 12.82
N LYS A 42 19.90 6.82 14.00
CA LYS A 42 19.53 8.24 14.21
C LYS A 42 18.35 8.68 13.30
N VAL A 43 17.39 7.78 13.11
CA VAL A 43 16.13 8.04 12.41
C VAL A 43 15.03 8.18 13.46
N GLU A 44 14.17 9.16 13.28
CA GLU A 44 13.00 9.38 14.13
C GLU A 44 11.72 9.10 13.35
N TYR A 45 10.84 8.29 13.93
CA TYR A 45 9.47 8.11 13.45
C TYR A 45 8.52 8.97 14.28
N ASP A 46 7.56 9.60 13.64
CA ASP A 46 6.48 10.24 14.39
C ASP A 46 5.39 9.24 14.80
N GLU A 47 4.48 9.69 15.65
CA GLU A 47 3.40 8.87 16.17
C GLU A 47 2.51 8.31 15.05
N GLY A 48 2.17 9.14 14.05
CA GLY A 48 1.36 8.71 12.91
C GLY A 48 2.01 7.62 12.08
N GLN A 49 3.34 7.70 11.90
CA GLN A 49 4.10 6.65 11.22
C GLN A 49 4.12 5.34 12.01
N ILE A 50 4.33 5.42 13.33
CA ILE A 50 4.30 4.24 14.22
C ILE A 50 2.91 3.62 14.23
N GLU A 51 1.85 4.42 14.29
CA GLU A 51 0.48 3.91 14.22
C GLU A 51 0.16 3.27 12.86
N ALA A 52 0.65 3.81 11.75
CA ALA A 52 0.46 3.22 10.43
C ALA A 52 1.16 1.86 10.34
N ILE A 53 2.40 1.75 10.83
CA ILE A 53 3.13 0.48 10.89
C ILE A 53 2.39 -0.53 11.79
N ARG A 54 1.92 -0.10 12.97
CA ARG A 54 1.13 -0.94 13.87
C ARG A 54 -0.13 -1.45 13.21
N ALA A 55 -0.87 -0.56 12.55
CA ALA A 55 -2.11 -0.91 11.85
C ALA A 55 -1.87 -1.95 10.75
N ALA A 56 -0.73 -1.88 10.03
CA ALA A 56 -0.38 -2.88 9.02
C ALA A 56 -0.20 -4.28 9.60
N PHE A 57 0.24 -4.38 10.85
CA PHE A 57 0.35 -5.68 11.54
C PHE A 57 -0.97 -6.19 12.12
N LEU A 58 -1.95 -5.32 12.35
CA LEU A 58 -3.21 -5.67 13.01
C LEU A 58 -4.38 -5.86 12.05
N ASN A 59 -4.33 -5.25 10.86
CA ASN A 59 -5.43 -5.27 9.91
C ASN A 59 -5.11 -6.12 8.69
N LYS A 60 -6.12 -6.79 8.17
CA LYS A 60 -6.01 -7.59 6.96
C LYS A 60 -6.09 -6.76 5.70
N PHE A 61 -6.90 -5.73 5.72
CA PHE A 61 -6.98 -4.74 4.65
C PHE A 61 -6.90 -3.35 5.26
N MET A 62 -5.98 -2.54 4.75
CA MET A 62 -5.83 -1.16 5.19
C MET A 62 -5.29 -0.25 4.10
N ILE A 63 -5.46 1.05 4.32
CA ILE A 63 -4.96 2.11 3.46
C ILE A 63 -3.98 2.98 4.26
N ILE A 64 -2.87 3.34 3.63
CA ILE A 64 -1.93 4.36 4.12
C ILE A 64 -1.94 5.51 3.12
N THR A 65 -2.34 6.68 3.56
CA THR A 65 -2.36 7.89 2.71
C THR A 65 -1.47 8.99 3.27
N GLY A 66 -1.00 9.86 2.41
CA GLY A 66 -0.20 11.02 2.80
C GLY A 66 0.49 11.66 1.62
N GLY A 67 0.75 12.94 1.72
CA GLY A 67 1.42 13.72 0.67
C GLY A 67 2.90 13.34 0.46
N PRO A 68 3.57 13.99 -0.49
CA PRO A 68 4.98 13.75 -0.73
C PRO A 68 5.82 14.16 0.49
N GLY A 69 6.85 13.37 0.79
CA GLY A 69 7.75 13.64 1.91
C GLY A 69 7.22 13.27 3.30
N THR A 70 6.06 12.62 3.40
CA THR A 70 5.51 12.14 4.70
C THR A 70 6.10 10.82 5.18
N GLY A 71 7.00 10.21 4.40
CA GLY A 71 7.71 9.00 4.80
C GLY A 71 6.98 7.70 4.48
N LYS A 72 6.00 7.69 3.55
CA LYS A 72 5.30 6.47 3.10
C LYS A 72 6.28 5.35 2.75
N THR A 73 7.30 5.64 1.93
CA THR A 73 8.31 4.66 1.53
C THR A 73 9.15 4.16 2.71
N THR A 74 9.44 5.03 3.68
CA THR A 74 10.21 4.67 4.86
C THR A 74 9.46 3.65 5.72
N ILE A 75 8.17 3.89 5.98
CA ILE A 75 7.37 2.94 6.75
C ILE A 75 7.08 1.66 5.98
N MET A 76 6.92 1.72 4.65
CA MET A 76 6.78 0.52 3.81
C MET A 76 7.96 -0.43 3.99
N ARG A 77 9.20 0.09 3.99
CA ARG A 77 10.39 -0.75 4.22
C ARG A 77 10.32 -1.50 5.55
N GLU A 78 9.94 -0.81 6.62
CA GLU A 78 9.82 -1.44 7.94
C GLU A 78 8.71 -2.48 8.00
N ILE A 79 7.59 -2.22 7.30
CA ILE A 79 6.48 -3.18 7.18
C ILE A 79 6.93 -4.43 6.41
N ILE A 80 7.59 -4.26 5.26
CA ILE A 80 8.11 -5.37 4.45
C ILE A 80 9.09 -6.19 5.28
N GLU A 81 10.10 -5.57 5.88
CA GLU A 81 11.11 -6.24 6.68
C GLU A 81 10.50 -7.02 7.86
N ALA A 82 9.47 -6.45 8.50
CA ALA A 82 8.80 -7.12 9.61
C ALA A 82 8.04 -8.37 9.14
N PHE A 83 7.32 -8.30 8.03
CA PHE A 83 6.62 -9.45 7.49
C PHE A 83 7.59 -10.55 7.05
N GLU A 84 8.65 -10.22 6.33
CA GLU A 84 9.66 -11.19 5.87
C GLU A 84 10.39 -11.87 7.05
N LYS A 85 10.73 -11.14 8.11
CA LYS A 85 11.29 -11.71 9.33
C LYS A 85 10.35 -12.70 10.04
N ASN A 86 9.06 -12.50 9.85
CA ASN A 86 8.04 -13.44 10.31
C ASN A 86 7.66 -14.49 9.25
N LYS A 87 8.54 -14.70 8.24
CA LYS A 87 8.44 -15.71 7.18
C LYS A 87 7.23 -15.55 6.26
N ALA A 88 6.68 -14.35 6.18
CA ALA A 88 5.63 -14.03 5.22
C ALA A 88 6.22 -13.77 3.82
N SER A 89 5.56 -14.29 2.80
CA SER A 89 5.81 -13.90 1.42
C SER A 89 5.19 -12.53 1.14
N VAL A 90 6.00 -11.59 0.64
CA VAL A 90 5.56 -10.22 0.35
C VAL A 90 5.68 -9.97 -1.14
N LYS A 91 4.59 -9.52 -1.77
CA LYS A 91 4.59 -9.00 -3.14
C LYS A 91 4.33 -7.51 -3.15
N LEU A 92 5.02 -6.83 -4.07
CA LEU A 92 4.90 -5.38 -4.27
C LEU A 92 4.37 -5.09 -5.67
N ALA A 93 3.41 -4.19 -5.76
CA ALA A 93 2.86 -3.78 -7.05
C ALA A 93 2.56 -2.28 -7.12
N ALA A 94 2.45 -1.77 -8.33
CA ALA A 94 2.04 -0.40 -8.59
C ALA A 94 1.26 -0.32 -9.93
N PRO A 95 0.43 0.72 -10.15
CA PRO A 95 -0.36 0.82 -11.37
C PRO A 95 0.47 1.00 -12.64
N THR A 96 1.65 1.62 -12.54
CA THR A 96 2.48 1.95 -13.70
C THR A 96 3.89 1.36 -13.59
N GLY A 97 4.55 1.12 -14.73
CA GLY A 97 5.93 0.63 -14.77
C GLY A 97 6.92 1.58 -14.10
N ARG A 98 6.70 2.89 -14.23
CA ARG A 98 7.53 3.91 -13.56
C ARG A 98 7.40 3.81 -12.04
N ALA A 99 6.19 3.72 -11.52
CA ALA A 99 5.94 3.57 -10.09
C ALA A 99 6.52 2.26 -9.55
N ALA A 100 6.32 1.13 -10.25
CA ALA A 100 6.90 -0.15 -9.87
C ALA A 100 8.43 -0.09 -9.81
N LYS A 101 9.09 0.52 -10.81
CA LYS A 101 10.54 0.70 -10.80
C LYS A 101 11.01 1.58 -9.63
N GLN A 102 10.31 2.66 -9.35
CA GLN A 102 10.61 3.54 -8.20
C GLN A 102 10.43 2.80 -6.88
N MET A 103 9.36 2.02 -6.74
CA MET A 103 9.11 1.19 -5.56
C MET A 103 10.23 0.16 -5.35
N THR A 104 10.70 -0.50 -6.43
CA THR A 104 11.83 -1.42 -6.36
C THR A 104 13.10 -0.74 -5.86
N ILE A 105 13.45 0.41 -6.43
CA ILE A 105 14.65 1.18 -6.00
C ILE A 105 14.52 1.62 -4.55
N ALA A 106 13.36 2.11 -4.18
CA ALA A 106 13.11 2.69 -2.88
C ALA A 106 13.03 1.65 -1.76
N THR A 107 12.50 0.47 -2.02
CA THR A 107 12.36 -0.61 -1.02
C THR A 107 13.50 -1.62 -1.03
N GLY A 108 14.18 -1.77 -2.15
CA GLY A 108 15.16 -2.84 -2.38
C GLY A 108 14.53 -4.19 -2.74
N HIS A 109 13.21 -4.24 -2.93
CA HIS A 109 12.45 -5.45 -3.26
C HIS A 109 11.82 -5.30 -4.64
N GLU A 110 11.77 -6.40 -5.41
CA GLU A 110 11.16 -6.38 -6.74
C GLU A 110 9.67 -6.02 -6.64
N ALA A 111 9.28 -4.97 -7.36
CA ALA A 111 7.89 -4.59 -7.56
C ALA A 111 7.52 -4.71 -9.04
N MET A 112 6.28 -5.07 -9.32
CA MET A 112 5.76 -5.22 -10.66
C MET A 112 4.52 -4.35 -10.89
N THR A 113 4.10 -4.21 -12.15
CA THR A 113 2.84 -3.53 -12.44
C THR A 113 1.65 -4.41 -12.04
N LEU A 114 0.54 -3.78 -11.65
CA LEU A 114 -0.70 -4.51 -11.37
C LEU A 114 -1.13 -5.37 -12.57
N HIS A 115 -1.02 -4.86 -13.79
CA HIS A 115 -1.33 -5.64 -14.99
C HIS A 115 -0.50 -6.92 -15.08
N ARG A 116 0.80 -6.84 -14.79
CA ARG A 116 1.70 -8.02 -14.79
C ARG A 116 1.37 -8.97 -13.64
N LEU A 117 1.09 -8.42 -12.44
CA LEU A 117 0.74 -9.23 -11.28
C LEU A 117 -0.53 -10.04 -11.49
N LEU A 118 -1.51 -9.42 -12.16
CA LEU A 118 -2.84 -10.01 -12.41
C LEU A 118 -2.91 -10.81 -13.73
N GLY A 119 -1.86 -10.83 -14.54
CA GLY A 119 -1.85 -11.46 -15.85
C GLY A 119 -2.79 -10.78 -16.86
N LEU A 120 -3.17 -9.52 -16.65
CA LEU A 120 -4.12 -8.80 -17.50
C LEU A 120 -3.52 -8.50 -18.86
N LYS A 121 -4.18 -8.96 -19.93
CA LYS A 121 -3.91 -8.59 -21.32
C LYS A 121 -4.75 -7.38 -21.75
N PRO A 122 -4.35 -6.67 -22.81
CA PRO A 122 -5.13 -5.56 -23.34
C PRO A 122 -6.59 -5.94 -23.60
N GLY A 123 -7.53 -5.25 -22.94
CA GLY A 123 -8.96 -5.50 -23.03
C GLY A 123 -9.54 -6.54 -22.05
N GLU A 124 -8.70 -7.25 -21.33
CA GLU A 124 -9.11 -8.15 -20.24
C GLU A 124 -9.34 -7.40 -18.94
N ARG A 125 -10.29 -7.88 -18.13
CA ARG A 125 -10.74 -7.25 -16.89
C ARG A 125 -10.66 -8.15 -15.67
N SER A 126 -10.52 -9.43 -15.89
CA SER A 126 -10.40 -10.43 -14.81
C SER A 126 -8.99 -10.96 -14.79
N ALA A 127 -8.44 -11.14 -13.59
CA ALA A 127 -7.12 -11.70 -13.40
C ALA A 127 -7.06 -13.16 -13.89
N GLU A 128 -5.92 -13.56 -14.46
CA GLU A 128 -5.71 -14.97 -14.87
C GLU A 128 -5.63 -15.91 -13.65
N SER A 129 -5.14 -15.42 -12.51
CA SER A 129 -4.94 -16.22 -11.30
C SER A 129 -5.03 -15.35 -10.03
N MET A 130 -5.24 -16.04 -8.92
CA MET A 130 -5.18 -15.40 -7.61
C MET A 130 -3.76 -14.95 -7.26
N VAL A 131 -3.63 -13.91 -6.48
CA VAL A 131 -2.34 -13.42 -5.98
C VAL A 131 -1.81 -14.39 -4.93
N ASP A 132 -0.72 -15.08 -5.27
CA ASP A 132 -0.03 -16.00 -4.35
C ASP A 132 0.99 -15.20 -3.51
N ALA A 133 0.54 -14.68 -2.38
CA ALA A 133 1.36 -14.00 -1.37
C ALA A 133 0.62 -13.91 -0.04
N ASP A 134 1.37 -13.89 1.06
CA ASP A 134 0.78 -13.63 2.39
C ASP A 134 0.46 -12.15 2.57
N VAL A 135 1.25 -11.28 1.92
CA VAL A 135 1.08 -9.83 1.96
C VAL A 135 1.24 -9.23 0.57
N LEU A 136 0.31 -8.41 0.16
CA LEU A 136 0.40 -7.58 -1.03
C LEU A 136 0.40 -6.11 -0.63
N ILE A 137 1.43 -5.38 -1.04
CA ILE A 137 1.51 -3.92 -0.89
C ILE A 137 1.39 -3.29 -2.27
N VAL A 138 0.43 -2.39 -2.42
CA VAL A 138 0.17 -1.67 -3.68
C VAL A 138 0.42 -0.20 -3.46
N ASP A 139 1.45 0.33 -4.09
CA ASP A 139 1.79 1.77 -4.04
C ASP A 139 1.12 2.55 -5.18
N GLU A 140 1.08 3.88 -5.05
CA GLU A 140 0.41 4.80 -5.99
C GLU A 140 -1.05 4.42 -6.28
N SER A 141 -1.75 3.94 -5.24
CA SER A 141 -3.12 3.43 -5.36
C SER A 141 -4.15 4.49 -5.77
N SER A 142 -3.84 5.77 -5.65
CA SER A 142 -4.66 6.87 -6.18
C SER A 142 -4.84 6.83 -7.71
N MET A 143 -3.93 6.15 -8.42
CA MET A 143 -3.97 5.99 -9.87
C MET A 143 -4.76 4.75 -10.35
N ILE A 144 -5.38 4.01 -9.44
CA ILE A 144 -6.15 2.79 -9.76
C ILE A 144 -7.60 3.18 -10.06
N ASN A 145 -8.06 2.91 -11.29
CA ASN A 145 -9.46 3.10 -11.68
C ASN A 145 -10.35 1.93 -11.21
N ALA A 146 -11.66 2.07 -11.34
CA ALA A 146 -12.62 1.08 -10.86
C ALA A 146 -12.44 -0.32 -11.48
N GLU A 147 -12.16 -0.42 -12.78
CA GLU A 147 -11.97 -1.71 -13.45
C GLU A 147 -10.73 -2.45 -12.93
N LEU A 148 -9.61 -1.74 -12.78
CA LEU A 148 -8.38 -2.32 -12.24
C LEU A 148 -8.49 -2.66 -10.75
N ALA A 149 -9.23 -1.84 -9.99
CA ALA A 149 -9.49 -2.11 -8.58
C ALA A 149 -10.35 -3.36 -8.40
N ALA A 150 -11.40 -3.53 -9.20
CA ALA A 150 -12.22 -4.73 -9.17
C ALA A 150 -11.38 -5.98 -9.45
N ALA A 151 -10.59 -5.97 -10.53
CA ALA A 151 -9.71 -7.10 -10.88
C ALA A 151 -8.68 -7.40 -9.78
N LEU A 152 -8.09 -6.37 -9.17
CA LEU A 152 -7.16 -6.52 -8.06
C LEU A 152 -7.82 -7.19 -6.86
N LEU A 153 -8.95 -6.64 -6.40
CA LEU A 153 -9.62 -7.12 -5.20
C LEU A 153 -10.19 -8.53 -5.38
N GLU A 154 -10.65 -8.87 -6.58
CA GLU A 154 -11.07 -10.23 -6.92
C GLU A 154 -9.92 -11.24 -6.86
N ALA A 155 -8.74 -10.84 -7.32
CA ALA A 155 -7.56 -11.70 -7.37
C ALA A 155 -6.84 -11.87 -6.03
N VAL A 156 -7.08 -11.00 -5.04
CA VAL A 156 -6.48 -11.13 -3.70
C VAL A 156 -7.15 -12.26 -2.92
N ASN A 157 -6.33 -13.22 -2.48
CA ASN A 157 -6.80 -14.37 -1.70
C ASN A 157 -7.41 -13.96 -0.35
N ASP A 158 -8.32 -14.78 0.16
CA ASP A 158 -8.99 -14.55 1.46
C ASP A 158 -8.02 -14.49 2.63
N THR A 159 -6.83 -15.05 2.49
CA THR A 159 -5.79 -15.07 3.54
C THR A 159 -4.69 -14.03 3.36
N THR A 160 -4.63 -13.37 2.19
CA THR A 160 -3.62 -12.34 1.88
C THR A 160 -3.93 -11.04 2.61
N THR A 161 -2.96 -10.46 3.29
CA THR A 161 -3.05 -9.09 3.83
C THR A 161 -2.83 -8.09 2.70
N LEU A 162 -3.77 -7.16 2.50
CA LEU A 162 -3.68 -6.11 1.49
C LEU A 162 -3.40 -4.75 2.13
N ILE A 163 -2.35 -4.08 1.69
CA ILE A 163 -2.00 -2.72 2.10
C ILE A 163 -1.95 -1.84 0.86
N MET A 164 -2.88 -0.91 0.73
CA MET A 164 -2.90 0.08 -0.33
C MET A 164 -2.25 1.37 0.16
N VAL A 165 -1.30 1.89 -0.61
CA VAL A 165 -0.56 3.12 -0.29
C VAL A 165 -0.79 4.13 -1.39
N GLY A 166 -1.11 5.36 -1.04
CA GLY A 166 -1.37 6.39 -2.06
C GLY A 166 -1.46 7.79 -1.48
N ASP A 167 -1.69 8.74 -2.34
CA ASP A 167 -1.89 10.13 -1.99
C ASP A 167 -3.19 10.62 -2.63
N ILE A 168 -4.20 10.86 -1.80
CA ILE A 168 -5.54 11.28 -2.27
C ILE A 168 -5.55 12.71 -2.85
N ASP A 169 -4.52 13.49 -2.57
CA ASP A 169 -4.39 14.86 -3.05
C ASP A 169 -3.62 14.91 -4.40
N GLN A 170 -3.12 13.77 -4.90
CA GLN A 170 -2.52 13.65 -6.24
C GLN A 170 -3.58 13.48 -7.33
N LEU A 171 -3.11 13.57 -8.59
CA LEU A 171 -3.99 13.38 -9.75
C LEU A 171 -4.70 12.03 -9.70
N PRO A 172 -6.02 12.01 -9.94
CA PRO A 172 -6.79 10.78 -9.94
C PRO A 172 -6.39 9.86 -11.09
N ALA A 173 -6.88 8.63 -11.04
CA ALA A 173 -6.69 7.63 -12.08
C ALA A 173 -7.13 8.13 -13.46
N ILE A 174 -6.45 7.67 -14.50
CA ILE A 174 -6.97 7.78 -15.87
C ILE A 174 -8.05 6.71 -16.03
N GLY A 175 -9.31 7.15 -16.15
CA GLY A 175 -10.49 6.26 -16.23
C GLY A 175 -11.53 6.59 -15.17
N ALA A 176 -12.59 5.81 -15.13
CA ALA A 176 -13.71 6.06 -14.24
C ALA A 176 -13.43 5.53 -12.82
N GLY A 177 -13.93 6.28 -11.83
CA GLY A 177 -13.89 5.94 -10.40
C GLY A 177 -12.67 6.54 -9.67
N ASN A 178 -12.92 7.00 -8.44
CA ASN A 178 -11.91 7.49 -7.52
C ASN A 178 -11.82 6.54 -6.32
N VAL A 179 -11.51 5.28 -6.62
CA VAL A 179 -11.69 4.15 -5.71
C VAL A 179 -11.00 4.34 -4.36
N LEU A 180 -9.75 4.81 -4.38
CA LEU A 180 -9.01 5.02 -3.12
C LEU A 180 -9.69 6.07 -2.24
N LYS A 181 -10.12 7.17 -2.84
CA LYS A 181 -10.81 8.25 -2.13
C LYS A 181 -12.15 7.77 -1.58
N ASP A 182 -12.94 7.08 -2.43
CA ASP A 182 -14.25 6.56 -2.04
C ASP A 182 -14.13 5.54 -0.88
N MET A 183 -13.12 4.67 -0.91
CA MET A 183 -12.84 3.74 0.19
C MET A 183 -12.49 4.48 1.49
N ILE A 184 -11.71 5.56 1.42
CA ILE A 184 -11.33 6.35 2.60
C ILE A 184 -12.56 7.11 3.14
N GLU A 185 -13.34 7.75 2.28
CA GLU A 185 -14.53 8.51 2.67
C GLU A 185 -15.65 7.62 3.21
N SER A 186 -15.69 6.35 2.81
CA SER A 186 -16.65 5.37 3.36
C SER A 186 -16.37 4.99 4.82
N GLU A 187 -15.17 5.26 5.32
CA GLU A 187 -14.69 4.88 6.65
C GLU A 187 -14.76 3.36 6.96
N VAL A 188 -15.05 2.54 5.95
CA VAL A 188 -15.17 1.08 6.09
C VAL A 188 -13.80 0.43 6.23
N VAL A 189 -12.82 0.87 5.42
CA VAL A 189 -11.45 0.36 5.45
C VAL A 189 -10.60 1.18 6.41
N VAL A 190 -9.82 0.51 7.25
CA VAL A 190 -8.88 1.20 8.15
C VAL A 190 -7.91 2.06 7.34
N CYS A 191 -7.91 3.35 7.58
CA CYS A 191 -7.03 4.31 6.94
C CYS A 191 -6.12 5.01 7.96
N LYS A 192 -4.84 5.08 7.65
CA LYS A 192 -3.86 5.88 8.40
C LYS A 192 -3.31 6.99 7.51
N LYS A 193 -3.57 8.24 7.92
CA LYS A 193 -3.11 9.43 7.20
C LYS A 193 -1.83 9.97 7.81
N LEU A 194 -0.77 10.03 7.01
CA LEU A 194 0.51 10.65 7.38
C LEU A 194 0.48 12.13 7.03
N THR A 195 0.63 12.98 8.02
CA THR A 195 0.51 14.43 7.87
C THR A 195 1.83 15.17 8.03
N LYS A 196 2.78 14.60 8.80
CA LYS A 196 4.06 15.25 9.08
C LYS A 196 5.00 15.12 7.89
N ILE A 197 5.45 16.25 7.37
CA ILE A 197 6.41 16.30 6.28
C ILE A 197 7.83 16.28 6.86
N PHE A 198 8.63 15.30 6.46
CA PHE A 198 10.05 15.20 6.79
C PHE A 198 10.84 15.89 5.67
N ARG A 199 11.24 17.14 5.87
CA ARG A 199 12.18 17.78 4.94
C ARG A 199 13.51 17.04 5.00
N GLN A 200 13.90 16.44 3.89
CA GLN A 200 15.26 15.95 3.75
C GLN A 200 16.22 17.14 3.96
N ALA A 201 17.11 17.03 4.92
CA ALA A 201 18.12 18.03 5.24
C ALA A 201 19.16 18.28 4.10
N GLY A 202 18.91 17.74 2.89
CA GLY A 202 19.81 17.75 1.75
C GLY A 202 19.43 18.61 0.54
N GLN A 203 18.24 19.24 0.51
CA GLN A 203 17.81 20.03 -0.68
C GLN A 203 17.63 21.53 -0.41
N SER A 204 18.36 22.09 0.54
CA SER A 204 18.38 23.52 0.80
C SER A 204 19.25 24.34 -0.21
N ARG A 205 19.63 23.79 -1.37
CA ARG A 205 20.43 24.54 -2.36
C ARG A 205 19.62 25.29 -3.42
N ILE A 206 18.32 25.02 -3.56
CA ILE A 206 17.48 25.68 -4.58
C ILE A 206 16.92 27.03 -4.10
N ILE A 207 16.87 27.29 -2.79
CA ILE A 207 16.30 28.54 -2.24
C ILE A 207 17.35 29.63 -2.03
N LYS A 208 18.62 29.37 -2.29
CA LYS A 208 19.69 30.40 -2.13
C LYS A 208 20.02 31.20 -3.39
N ASN A 209 19.37 30.93 -4.51
CA ASN A 209 19.65 31.61 -5.80
C ASN A 209 18.37 32.15 -6.47
N ALA A 210 17.36 32.57 -5.72
CA ALA A 210 16.23 33.36 -6.18
C ALA A 210 16.22 34.70 -5.48
#